data_60b15d864300bbf3de23761cd9f5918a
#
_entry.id   60b15d864300bbf3de23761cd9f5918a
#
_cell.length_a   1.000
_cell.length_b   1.000
_cell.length_c   1.000
_cell.angle_alpha   90.00
_cell.angle_beta   90.00
_cell.angle_gamma   90.00
#
_symmetry.space_group_name_H-M   'P 1'
#
loop_
_entity.id
_entity.type
_entity.pdbx_description
1 polymer ?
#
loop_
_entity_poly.entity_id
_entity_poly.type
_entity_poly.pdbx_seq_one_letter_code
_entity_poly.pdbx_strand_id
1 'polypeptide(L)'
;MYKRQPEGLWVCKQLTPSIKVNVTLIFSPSQAILSAKAGATYVSPFVGRVDDNSFGGLCLIKDIANIYTRQNVYTEILAASIRNVRDVGRAFEYGANICTIPPTVFNKMYDHILTEKGLELFDNDWKSVQKSGG
;
A
#
# COMPACT_ATOMS: atom_id res chain seq x y z
N MET A 1 17.93 -9.72 13.01
CA MET A 1 16.68 -9.59 12.24
C MET A 1 16.22 -10.96 11.77
N TYR A 2 15.10 -11.40 12.27
CA TYR A 2 14.52 -12.68 11.86
C TYR A 2 13.69 -12.46 10.60
N LYS A 3 14.04 -13.18 9.55
CA LYS A 3 13.31 -13.16 8.29
C LYS A 3 12.12 -14.11 8.37
N ARG A 4 11.44 -14.35 7.27
CA ARG A 4 10.30 -15.27 7.16
C ARG A 4 10.72 -16.75 7.17
N GLN A 5 11.89 -17.03 7.72
CA GLN A 5 12.36 -18.38 7.98
C GLN A 5 11.58 -18.98 9.16
N PRO A 6 11.62 -20.28 9.38
CA PRO A 6 10.86 -20.91 10.45
C PRO A 6 11.10 -20.25 11.82
N GLU A 7 12.31 -19.86 12.13
CA GLU A 7 12.67 -19.17 13.38
C GLU A 7 11.96 -17.80 13.49
N GLY A 8 11.92 -17.02 12.41
CA GLY A 8 11.25 -15.72 12.38
C GLY A 8 9.75 -15.84 12.58
N LEU A 9 9.12 -16.83 11.97
CA LEU A 9 7.70 -17.10 12.14
C LEU A 9 7.40 -17.62 13.56
N TRP A 10 8.26 -18.42 14.14
CA TRP A 10 8.14 -18.85 15.52
C TRP A 10 8.21 -17.68 16.49
N VAL A 11 9.16 -16.76 16.30
CA VAL A 11 9.26 -15.51 17.08
C VAL A 11 7.99 -14.67 16.94
N CYS A 12 7.50 -14.52 15.71
CA CYS A 12 6.24 -13.83 15.44
C CYS A 12 5.10 -14.43 16.28
N LYS A 13 4.95 -15.74 16.26
CA LYS A 13 3.93 -16.45 17.02
C LYS A 13 4.03 -16.23 18.53
N GLN A 14 5.25 -16.12 19.06
CA GLN A 14 5.47 -15.86 20.48
C GLN A 14 5.12 -14.41 20.87
N LEU A 15 5.36 -13.45 19.97
CA LEU A 15 5.19 -12.03 20.24
C LEU A 15 3.75 -11.55 20.02
N THR A 16 3.02 -12.09 19.06
CA THR A 16 1.72 -11.57 18.62
C THR A 16 0.63 -11.54 19.67
N PRO A 17 0.60 -12.38 20.70
CA PRO A 17 -0.40 -12.22 21.77
C PRO A 17 -0.27 -10.90 22.54
N SER A 18 0.92 -10.30 22.57
CA SER A 18 1.23 -9.10 23.37
C SER A 18 1.66 -7.90 22.57
N ILE A 19 2.21 -8.10 21.39
CA ILE A 19 2.84 -7.06 20.57
C ILE A 19 2.34 -7.18 19.13
N LYS A 20 2.03 -6.04 18.51
CA LYS A 20 1.73 -6.00 17.07
C LYS A 20 3.01 -6.26 16.26
N VAL A 21 2.96 -7.24 15.38
CA VAL A 21 4.11 -7.66 14.59
C VAL A 21 3.83 -7.45 13.10
N ASN A 22 4.77 -6.83 12.42
CA ASN A 22 4.78 -6.71 10.96
C ASN A 22 5.82 -7.65 10.37
N VAL A 23 5.38 -8.63 9.59
CA VAL A 23 6.28 -9.51 8.84
C VAL A 23 6.56 -8.86 7.50
N THR A 24 7.76 -8.41 7.33
CA THR A 24 8.21 -7.65 6.15
C THR A 24 8.86 -8.53 5.09
N LEU A 25 9.20 -7.92 3.95
CA LEU A 25 9.86 -8.60 2.82
C LEU A 25 9.04 -9.79 2.31
N ILE A 26 7.76 -9.56 2.12
CA ILE A 26 6.84 -10.55 1.54
C ILE A 26 6.89 -10.44 0.01
N PHE A 27 7.18 -11.55 -0.64
CA PHE A 27 7.32 -11.62 -2.10
C PHE A 27 6.44 -12.70 -2.73
N SER A 28 5.71 -13.47 -1.93
CA SER A 28 4.80 -14.50 -2.44
C SER A 28 3.57 -14.66 -1.56
N PRO A 29 2.45 -15.16 -2.13
CA PRO A 29 1.26 -15.50 -1.35
C PRO A 29 1.55 -16.53 -0.26
N SER A 30 2.41 -17.51 -0.51
CA SER A 30 2.77 -18.55 0.47
C SER A 30 3.41 -17.93 1.73
N GLN A 31 4.30 -16.97 1.55
CA GLN A 31 4.91 -16.26 2.68
C GLN A 31 3.87 -15.48 3.49
N ALA A 32 2.91 -14.87 2.80
CA ALA A 32 1.81 -14.14 3.46
C ALA A 32 0.90 -15.09 4.25
N ILE A 33 0.61 -16.28 3.72
CA ILE A 33 -0.19 -17.30 4.42
C ILE A 33 0.52 -17.75 5.70
N LEU A 34 1.80 -18.08 5.61
CA LEU A 34 2.58 -18.51 6.78
C LEU A 34 2.63 -17.42 7.85
N SER A 35 2.80 -16.17 7.43
CA SER A 35 2.82 -15.02 8.34
C SER A 35 1.49 -14.84 9.06
N ALA A 36 0.38 -14.96 8.35
CA ALA A 36 -0.95 -14.91 8.94
C ALA A 36 -1.19 -16.04 9.92
N LYS A 37 -0.78 -17.26 9.57
CA LYS A 37 -0.89 -18.42 10.46
C LYS A 37 -0.03 -18.30 11.72
N ALA A 38 1.07 -17.56 11.64
CA ALA A 38 1.89 -17.21 12.80
C ALA A 38 1.28 -16.08 13.66
N GLY A 39 0.17 -15.49 13.23
CA GLY A 39 -0.53 -14.45 13.99
C GLY A 39 -0.05 -13.03 13.70
N ALA A 40 0.66 -12.79 12.60
CA ALA A 40 1.13 -11.45 12.25
C ALA A 40 -0.02 -10.44 12.21
N THR A 41 0.22 -9.25 12.74
CA THR A 41 -0.72 -8.12 12.65
C THR A 41 -0.72 -7.54 11.25
N TYR A 42 0.48 -7.41 10.67
CA TYR A 42 0.68 -6.87 9.33
C TYR A 42 1.62 -7.76 8.53
N VAL A 43 1.44 -7.75 7.22
CA VAL A 43 2.42 -8.27 6.25
C VAL A 43 2.76 -7.16 5.28
N SER A 44 4.05 -7.06 4.91
CA SER A 44 4.50 -6.01 3.99
C SER A 44 5.01 -6.61 2.69
N PRO A 45 4.14 -6.76 1.67
CA PRO A 45 4.59 -7.06 0.32
C PRO A 45 5.29 -5.86 -0.31
N PHE A 46 6.40 -6.11 -0.99
CA PHE A 46 7.26 -5.08 -1.57
C PHE A 46 6.97 -4.91 -3.06
N VAL A 47 6.02 -4.05 -3.40
CA VAL A 47 5.48 -3.85 -4.75
C VAL A 47 6.59 -3.49 -5.75
N GLY A 48 7.32 -2.41 -5.52
CA GLY A 48 8.34 -1.94 -6.45
C GLY A 48 9.49 -2.93 -6.62
N ARG A 49 9.91 -3.59 -5.55
CA ARG A 49 10.98 -4.59 -5.62
C ARG A 49 10.54 -5.85 -6.37
N VAL A 50 9.29 -6.24 -6.26
CA VAL A 50 8.70 -7.32 -7.07
C VAL A 50 8.71 -6.93 -8.54
N ASP A 51 8.30 -5.70 -8.84
CA ASP A 51 8.30 -5.17 -10.21
C ASP A 51 9.71 -5.13 -10.83
N ASP A 52 10.74 -4.78 -10.03
CA ASP A 52 12.15 -4.81 -10.48
C ASP A 52 12.60 -6.17 -10.97
N ASN A 53 11.99 -7.23 -10.47
CA ASN A 53 12.32 -8.61 -10.83
C ASN A 53 11.33 -9.20 -11.84
N SER A 54 10.62 -8.35 -12.56
CA SER A 54 9.67 -8.75 -13.62
C SER A 54 8.47 -9.56 -13.11
N PHE A 55 8.13 -9.43 -11.84
CA PHE A 55 6.90 -9.96 -11.26
C PHE A 55 5.90 -8.83 -11.03
N GLY A 56 4.63 -9.13 -10.93
CA GLY A 56 3.59 -8.13 -10.71
C GLY A 56 3.40 -7.83 -9.23
N GLY A 57 3.95 -6.71 -8.73
CA GLY A 57 3.83 -6.33 -7.32
C GLY A 57 2.39 -6.05 -6.89
N LEU A 58 1.62 -5.37 -7.73
CA LEU A 58 0.20 -5.12 -7.47
C LEU A 58 -0.63 -6.40 -7.54
N CYS A 59 -0.29 -7.32 -8.45
CA CYS A 59 -0.93 -8.63 -8.51
C CYS A 59 -0.68 -9.44 -7.23
N LEU A 60 0.50 -9.34 -6.65
CA LEU A 60 0.82 -9.97 -5.37
C LEU A 60 -0.12 -9.45 -4.25
N ILE A 61 -0.35 -8.15 -4.17
CA ILE A 61 -1.30 -7.57 -3.20
C ILE A 61 -2.70 -8.14 -3.42
N LYS A 62 -3.17 -8.16 -4.66
CA LYS A 62 -4.48 -8.69 -5.02
C LYS A 62 -4.63 -10.17 -4.62
N ASP A 63 -3.64 -10.98 -4.88
CA ASP A 63 -3.64 -12.40 -4.54
C ASP A 63 -3.71 -12.59 -3.02
N ILE A 64 -2.89 -11.87 -2.26
CA ILE A 64 -2.91 -11.92 -0.80
C ILE A 64 -4.27 -11.47 -0.25
N ALA A 65 -4.80 -10.36 -0.75
CA ALA A 65 -6.08 -9.82 -0.32
C ALA A 65 -7.23 -10.81 -0.56
N ASN A 66 -7.25 -11.46 -1.71
CA ASN A 66 -8.24 -12.48 -2.05
C ASN A 66 -8.15 -13.68 -1.10
N ILE A 67 -6.94 -14.16 -0.82
CA ILE A 67 -6.71 -15.29 0.10
C ILE A 67 -7.17 -14.90 1.50
N TYR A 68 -6.78 -13.75 2.00
CA TYR A 68 -7.12 -13.30 3.34
C TYR A 68 -8.63 -13.11 3.52
N THR A 69 -9.30 -12.58 2.50
CA THR A 69 -10.76 -12.43 2.52
C THR A 69 -11.45 -13.80 2.57
N ARG A 70 -11.04 -14.74 1.73
CA ARG A 70 -11.63 -16.08 1.67
C ARG A 70 -11.42 -16.88 2.95
N GLN A 71 -10.29 -16.69 3.61
CA GLN A 71 -9.91 -17.42 4.81
C GLN A 71 -10.29 -16.69 6.10
N ASN A 72 -10.97 -15.56 6.01
CA ASN A 72 -11.33 -14.70 7.15
C ASN A 72 -10.10 -14.36 8.02
N VAL A 73 -9.00 -14.00 7.38
CA VAL A 73 -7.76 -13.60 8.04
C VAL A 73 -7.83 -12.11 8.39
N TYR A 74 -7.49 -11.77 9.62
CA TYR A 74 -7.49 -10.38 10.11
C TYR A 74 -6.15 -9.66 9.93
N THR A 75 -5.10 -10.35 9.51
CA THR A 75 -3.82 -9.73 9.18
C THR A 75 -4.02 -8.67 8.11
N GLU A 76 -3.50 -7.47 8.34
CA GLU A 76 -3.61 -6.37 7.39
C GLU A 76 -2.43 -6.35 6.42
N ILE A 77 -2.71 -5.89 5.20
CA ILE A 77 -1.73 -5.80 4.12
C ILE A 77 -1.19 -4.38 4.09
N LEU A 78 0.11 -4.23 4.35
CA LEU A 78 0.84 -2.97 4.29
C LEU A 78 1.70 -2.98 3.01
N ALA A 79 1.21 -2.33 1.96
CA ALA A 79 1.96 -2.21 0.71
C ALA A 79 3.21 -1.37 0.92
N ALA A 80 4.36 -1.92 0.58
CA ALA A 80 5.66 -1.28 0.76
C ALA A 80 6.40 -1.16 -0.58
N SER A 81 7.48 -0.40 -0.58
CA SER A 81 8.27 -0.18 -1.81
C SER A 81 7.46 0.49 -2.92
N ILE A 82 6.56 1.39 -2.56
CA ILE A 82 5.76 2.17 -3.53
C ILE A 82 6.65 3.27 -4.09
N ARG A 83 6.67 3.42 -5.42
CA ARG A 83 7.59 4.32 -6.12
C ARG A 83 6.91 5.42 -6.91
N ASN A 84 5.61 5.35 -7.10
CA ASN A 84 4.87 6.35 -7.85
C ASN A 84 3.44 6.52 -7.33
N VAL A 85 2.81 7.64 -7.69
CA VAL A 85 1.47 8.00 -7.23
C VAL A 85 0.40 7.02 -7.71
N ARG A 86 0.54 6.53 -8.93
CA ARG A 86 -0.41 5.58 -9.52
C ARG A 86 -0.50 4.30 -8.68
N ASP A 87 0.64 3.79 -8.24
CA ASP A 87 0.70 2.55 -7.48
C ASP A 87 0.10 2.69 -6.08
N VAL A 88 0.10 3.89 -5.51
CA VAL A 88 -0.60 4.15 -4.23
C VAL A 88 -2.09 3.82 -4.37
N GLY A 89 -2.75 4.43 -5.35
CA GLY A 89 -4.18 4.20 -5.58
C GLY A 89 -4.47 2.74 -5.94
N ARG A 90 -3.64 2.15 -6.79
CA ARG A 90 -3.78 0.76 -7.22
C ARG A 90 -3.59 -0.23 -6.07
N ALA A 91 -2.66 0.04 -5.16
CA ALA A 91 -2.45 -0.81 -3.99
C ALA A 91 -3.72 -0.89 -3.13
N PHE A 92 -4.37 0.24 -2.86
CA PHE A 92 -5.64 0.26 -2.13
C PHE A 92 -6.78 -0.39 -2.91
N GLU A 93 -6.87 -0.14 -4.22
CA GLU A 93 -7.85 -0.78 -5.10
C GLU A 93 -7.74 -2.31 -5.06
N TYR A 94 -6.53 -2.84 -4.99
CA TYR A 94 -6.27 -4.27 -5.00
C TYR A 94 -6.34 -4.92 -3.62
N GLY A 95 -6.55 -4.15 -2.57
CA GLY A 95 -6.87 -4.67 -1.25
C GLY A 95 -5.86 -4.41 -0.15
N ALA A 96 -4.87 -3.53 -0.37
CA ALA A 96 -4.01 -3.08 0.71
C ALA A 96 -4.82 -2.27 1.74
N ASN A 97 -4.53 -2.49 3.00
CA ASN A 97 -5.14 -1.73 4.10
C ASN A 97 -4.32 -0.48 4.41
N ILE A 98 -3.01 -0.56 4.19
CA ILE A 98 -2.05 0.49 4.52
C ILE A 98 -1.03 0.56 3.38
N CYS A 99 -0.52 1.77 3.11
CA CYS A 99 0.62 1.99 2.24
C CYS A 99 1.70 2.77 2.97
N THR A 100 2.94 2.30 2.91
CA THR A 100 4.09 3.11 3.28
C THR A 100 4.62 3.80 2.02
N ILE A 101 4.74 5.11 2.09
CA ILE A 101 4.96 5.96 0.91
C ILE A 101 6.15 6.89 1.18
N PRO A 102 7.15 6.98 0.27
CA PRO A 102 8.23 7.96 0.41
C PRO A 102 7.68 9.39 0.37
N PRO A 103 8.30 10.34 1.09
CA PRO A 103 7.85 11.73 1.08
C PRO A 103 7.74 12.34 -0.32
N THR A 104 8.64 11.98 -1.23
CA THR A 104 8.61 12.45 -2.61
C THR A 104 7.35 12.00 -3.36
N VAL A 105 6.90 10.78 -3.14
CA VAL A 105 5.66 10.25 -3.73
C VAL A 105 4.46 10.88 -3.04
N PHE A 106 4.49 10.97 -1.71
CA PHE A 106 3.41 11.57 -0.93
C PHE A 106 3.12 13.01 -1.35
N ASN A 107 4.16 13.82 -1.53
CA ASN A 107 4.02 15.19 -1.98
C ASN A 107 3.39 15.29 -3.37
N LYS A 108 3.76 14.38 -4.28
CA LYS A 108 3.17 14.32 -5.63
C LYS A 108 1.71 13.91 -5.64
N MET A 109 1.19 13.31 -4.58
CA MET A 109 -0.23 12.96 -4.50
C MET A 109 -1.15 14.18 -4.48
N TYR A 110 -0.65 15.35 -4.05
CA TYR A 110 -1.37 16.62 -4.07
C TYR A 110 -1.36 17.27 -5.45
N ASP A 111 -0.38 16.94 -6.28
CA ASP A 111 -0.13 17.64 -7.53
C ASP A 111 -0.85 16.94 -8.69
N HIS A 112 -1.64 17.70 -9.43
CA HIS A 112 -2.23 17.23 -10.67
C HIS A 112 -2.43 18.41 -11.62
N ILE A 113 -1.90 18.29 -12.82
CA ILE A 113 -1.94 19.35 -13.83
C ILE A 113 -3.36 19.83 -14.13
N LEU A 114 -4.34 18.90 -14.13
CA LEU A 114 -5.74 19.26 -14.39
C LEU A 114 -6.37 20.00 -13.21
N THR A 115 -5.92 19.76 -11.99
CA THR A 115 -6.36 20.51 -10.82
C THR A 115 -5.86 21.97 -10.92
N GLU A 116 -4.60 22.16 -11.25
CA GLU A 116 -4.02 23.49 -11.44
C GLU A 116 -4.74 24.25 -12.56
N LYS A 117 -4.95 23.61 -13.71
CA LYS A 117 -5.69 24.20 -14.83
C LYS A 117 -7.13 24.52 -14.46
N GLY A 118 -7.79 23.66 -13.72
CA GLY A 118 -9.15 23.89 -13.24
C GLY A 118 -9.25 25.08 -12.31
N LEU A 119 -8.31 25.23 -11.38
CA LEU A 119 -8.24 26.37 -10.48
C LEU A 119 -8.00 27.69 -11.24
N GLU A 120 -7.13 27.67 -12.24
CA GLU A 120 -6.93 28.84 -13.12
C GLU A 120 -8.21 29.23 -13.85
N LEU A 121 -8.94 28.26 -14.41
CA LEU A 121 -10.22 28.51 -15.09
C LEU A 121 -11.25 29.09 -14.12
N PHE A 122 -11.38 28.53 -12.93
CA PHE A 122 -12.32 29.06 -11.91
C PHE A 122 -11.95 30.48 -11.48
N ASP A 123 -10.67 30.77 -11.31
CA ASP A 123 -10.19 32.10 -10.96
C ASP A 123 -10.49 33.11 -12.07
N ASN A 124 -10.28 32.74 -13.32
CA ASN A 124 -10.60 33.60 -14.50
C ASN A 124 -12.12 33.83 -14.60
N ASP A 125 -12.93 32.80 -14.41
CA ASP A 125 -14.39 32.93 -14.44
C ASP A 125 -14.88 33.85 -13.32
N TRP A 126 -14.36 33.72 -12.12
CA TRP A 126 -14.65 34.59 -10.99
C TRP A 126 -14.31 36.05 -11.27
N LYS A 127 -13.12 36.32 -11.84
CA LYS A 127 -12.70 37.68 -12.24
C LYS A 127 -13.61 38.26 -13.32
N SER A 128 -14.09 37.43 -14.26
CA SER A 128 -15.06 37.84 -15.27
C SER A 128 -16.38 38.31 -14.66
N VAL A 129 -16.91 37.55 -13.70
CA VAL A 129 -18.15 37.88 -13.00
C VAL A 129 -18.00 39.18 -12.22
N GLN A 130 -16.88 39.39 -11.53
CA GLN A 130 -16.62 40.65 -10.80
C GLN A 130 -16.57 41.86 -11.72
N LYS A 131 -16.01 41.71 -12.91
CA LYS A 131 -15.96 42.82 -13.91
C LYS A 131 -17.32 43.14 -14.50
N SER A 132 -18.20 42.15 -14.65
CA SER A 132 -19.56 42.31 -15.19
C SER A 132 -20.52 42.91 -14.19
N GLY A 133 -20.27 42.78 -12.91
CA GLY A 133 -21.12 43.26 -11.82
C GLY A 133 -20.75 44.65 -11.31
N GLY A 134 -19.74 45.28 -11.90
CA GLY A 134 -19.31 46.62 -11.56
C GLY A 134 -19.82 47.72 -12.57
#